data_37419b989f09c175e32c53709da47990
#
_entry.id   37419b989f09c175e32c53709da47990
#
_cell.length_a   1.000
_cell.length_b   1.000
_cell.length_c   1.000
_cell.angle_alpha   90.00
_cell.angle_beta   90.00
_cell.angle_gamma   90.00
#
_symmetry.space_group_name_H-M   'P 1'
#
loop_
_entity.id
_entity.type
_entity.pdbx_description
1 polymer ?
#
loop_
_entity_poly.entity_id
_entity_poly.type
_entity_poly.pdbx_seq_one_letter_code
_entity_poly.pdbx_strand_id
1 'polypeptide(L)'
;MSSTYVHYSTPSSLPSDYALLSRYSAAQTDATGGASEQTEASSVASSSLIDEEEEEDEDFGLPIHANGSNRPPTQRRSSFPSSYLPPFNPTMSPLPDKHGHRSGPHLKPTEVTPLLAPPVPRIEEECDTVPEDGTPPFSNMFREEMAILVKYTLPVFGTHLFEYSLVVASVISIGHLSTTALAASTLGSMTASVSGFSIIQGFASTLDTMLPSAWTSSQPQLVGLWSQRMAVVMAAALVPIMFVWWSSESILLFLKQEPEVAQLASVYLKYASFGLPAYAFNAISRRYFQSQGLFTVPTRIILGVAPVNALLNYLLVWGPEPFRLGFIGAPIATAISFNLISILSIFYGLFFVPKTAWHPLSMRCFTSLGVLVQLGLSGVGQVASEWWSWELIGLAASQLGPTALATQSVLLVSASTTYQAPFALSVASSVRIGNLLGEENTKRAGVAAKCAILMSLVISAVWSTMFMVFRHSWAHLFNDDPLVVTLVASILPLVALFQVFDGLSAVTSGILRAVGKQFTGALLNLSAYYVIGIPFGIWLAFWRDMDLHGLWIGLTVSLVYCAAIGVWICLNTDWEREVEKVRIRLEADRKAAGSGEV
;
A
#
# COMPACT_ATOMS: atom_id res chain seq x y z
N MET A 1 -36.35 -7.08 -20.59
CA MET A 1 -35.38 -6.04 -20.22
C MET A 1 -34.22 -6.74 -19.54
N SER A 2 -33.17 -7.09 -20.28
CA SER A 2 -32.00 -7.74 -19.71
C SER A 2 -31.16 -6.67 -19.03
N SER A 3 -31.12 -6.67 -17.69
CA SER A 3 -30.24 -5.82 -16.94
C SER A 3 -28.82 -6.37 -17.07
N THR A 4 -28.02 -5.71 -17.87
CA THR A 4 -26.59 -6.00 -17.98
C THR A 4 -25.92 -5.44 -16.73
N TYR A 5 -25.69 -6.29 -15.72
CA TYR A 5 -24.92 -5.92 -14.57
C TYR A 5 -23.46 -5.77 -14.96
N VAL A 6 -22.93 -4.60 -14.72
CA VAL A 6 -21.52 -4.30 -14.91
C VAL A 6 -20.77 -4.82 -13.69
N HIS A 7 -19.94 -5.83 -13.89
CA HIS A 7 -19.08 -6.39 -12.86
C HIS A 7 -17.86 -5.48 -12.63
N TYR A 8 -17.61 -5.13 -11.39
CA TYR A 8 -16.50 -4.28 -10.98
C TYR A 8 -15.33 -5.13 -10.49
N SER A 9 -14.14 -4.81 -10.95
CA SER A 9 -12.92 -5.37 -10.40
C SER A 9 -12.11 -4.32 -9.67
N THR A 10 -11.39 -4.75 -8.67
CA THR A 10 -10.18 -4.08 -8.20
C THR A 10 -9.17 -3.96 -9.36
N PRO A 11 -8.08 -3.16 -9.22
CA PRO A 11 -7.05 -3.08 -10.27
C PRO A 11 -6.46 -4.43 -10.71
N SER A 12 -6.80 -5.50 -10.02
CA SER A 12 -6.46 -6.89 -10.31
C SER A 12 -7.70 -7.65 -10.76
N SER A 13 -7.92 -7.77 -12.04
CA SER A 13 -8.83 -8.71 -12.70
C SER A 13 -10.34 -8.60 -12.51
N LEU A 14 -11.06 -8.66 -13.59
CA LEU A 14 -12.48 -8.97 -13.68
C LEU A 14 -12.66 -10.47 -13.97
N PRO A 15 -13.15 -11.24 -13.03
CA PRO A 15 -13.42 -12.67 -13.27
C PRO A 15 -14.54 -12.95 -14.28
N SER A 16 -15.40 -11.94 -14.59
CA SER A 16 -16.37 -12.05 -15.70
C SER A 16 -15.72 -12.33 -17.06
N ASP A 17 -14.45 -11.93 -17.23
CA ASP A 17 -13.76 -12.09 -18.51
C ASP A 17 -13.10 -13.46 -18.63
N TYR A 18 -12.75 -14.09 -17.49
CA TYR A 18 -12.39 -15.51 -17.50
C TYR A 18 -13.57 -16.38 -17.89
N ALA A 19 -14.82 -16.00 -17.54
CA ALA A 19 -16.02 -16.71 -17.98
C ALA A 19 -16.23 -16.58 -19.50
N LEU A 20 -15.90 -15.45 -20.10
CA LEU A 20 -15.93 -15.26 -21.54
C LEU A 20 -14.81 -16.06 -22.22
N LEU A 21 -13.58 -15.99 -21.71
CA LEU A 21 -12.45 -16.77 -22.22
C LEU A 21 -12.69 -18.30 -22.12
N SER A 22 -13.29 -18.77 -21.03
CA SER A 22 -13.64 -20.20 -20.90
C SER A 22 -14.75 -20.63 -21.86
N ARG A 23 -15.73 -19.76 -22.15
CA ARG A 23 -16.76 -20.05 -23.18
C ARG A 23 -16.15 -20.10 -24.58
N TYR A 24 -15.18 -19.24 -24.89
CA TYR A 24 -14.45 -19.29 -26.16
C TYR A 24 -13.56 -20.53 -26.27
N SER A 25 -12.88 -20.93 -25.20
CA SER A 25 -12.07 -22.16 -25.19
C SER A 25 -12.94 -23.42 -25.29
N ALA A 26 -14.12 -23.45 -24.66
CA ALA A 26 -15.07 -24.54 -24.77
C ALA A 26 -15.68 -24.63 -26.20
N ALA A 27 -16.02 -23.48 -26.81
CA ALA A 27 -16.50 -23.44 -28.18
C ALA A 27 -15.43 -23.84 -29.21
N GLN A 28 -14.15 -23.59 -28.95
CA GLN A 28 -13.04 -24.08 -29.79
C GLN A 28 -12.81 -25.58 -29.61
N THR A 29 -12.98 -26.13 -28.41
CA THR A 29 -12.87 -27.58 -28.17
C THR A 29 -14.00 -28.36 -28.87
N ASP A 30 -15.21 -27.81 -28.89
CA ASP A 30 -16.33 -28.39 -29.61
C ASP A 30 -16.19 -28.27 -31.14
N ALA A 31 -15.53 -27.22 -31.65
CA ALA A 31 -15.23 -27.03 -33.06
C ALA A 31 -14.06 -27.88 -33.58
N THR A 32 -13.13 -28.29 -32.70
CA THR A 32 -11.99 -29.16 -33.05
C THR A 32 -12.20 -30.65 -32.74
N GLY A 33 -13.30 -31.01 -32.03
CA GLY A 33 -13.65 -32.36 -31.66
C GLY A 33 -14.26 -33.23 -32.80
N GLY A 34 -14.26 -32.71 -34.03
CA GLY A 34 -14.88 -33.38 -35.20
C GLY A 34 -13.93 -33.99 -36.24
N ALA A 35 -12.64 -34.19 -35.96
CA ALA A 35 -11.75 -34.85 -36.91
C ALA A 35 -10.58 -35.55 -36.22
N SER A 36 -10.60 -36.86 -36.35
CA SER A 36 -9.50 -37.86 -36.20
C SER A 36 -9.43 -38.62 -34.87
N GLU A 37 -10.20 -39.73 -34.89
CA GLU A 37 -9.75 -41.01 -34.35
C GLU A 37 -8.61 -41.59 -35.21
N GLN A 38 -7.72 -42.31 -34.54
CA GLN A 38 -6.67 -43.25 -34.99
C GLN A 38 -5.26 -42.67 -35.10
N THR A 39 -4.35 -43.03 -34.23
CA THR A 39 -3.42 -44.18 -34.32
C THR A 39 -2.43 -44.16 -33.12
N GLU A 40 -2.45 -45.30 -32.40
CA GLU A 40 -1.39 -46.15 -31.86
C GLU A 40 -0.11 -45.54 -31.21
N ALA A 41 -0.01 -45.83 -29.95
CA ALA A 41 0.99 -46.63 -29.21
C ALA A 41 2.39 -46.84 -29.80
N SER A 42 3.40 -46.51 -29.04
CA SER A 42 4.60 -47.30 -28.65
C SER A 42 5.56 -46.39 -27.86
N SER A 43 5.79 -46.66 -26.61
CA SER A 43 6.79 -47.50 -25.97
C SER A 43 8.24 -46.95 -25.97
N VAL A 44 8.80 -47.11 -24.79
CA VAL A 44 10.19 -47.38 -24.37
C VAL A 44 10.86 -46.20 -23.70
N ALA A 45 10.96 -46.15 -22.40
CA ALA A 45 11.80 -46.84 -21.40
C ALA A 45 13.26 -46.42 -21.37
N SER A 46 13.69 -46.20 -20.13
CA SER A 46 15.08 -46.25 -19.58
C SER A 46 15.96 -45.04 -19.86
N SER A 47 16.77 -44.54 -18.93
CA SER A 47 17.41 -45.12 -17.75
C SER A 47 18.05 -44.01 -16.91
N SER A 48 17.97 -44.20 -15.61
CA SER A 48 18.95 -43.95 -14.55
C SER A 48 20.31 -43.38 -14.96
N LEU A 49 20.73 -42.37 -14.23
CA LEU A 49 22.01 -42.39 -13.52
C LEU A 49 21.98 -41.37 -12.37
N ILE A 50 22.39 -41.89 -11.24
CA ILE A 50 22.76 -41.27 -10.00
C ILE A 50 24.13 -40.65 -10.19
N ASP A 51 24.33 -39.43 -9.72
CA ASP A 51 25.61 -39.04 -9.17
C ASP A 51 25.39 -38.06 -8.01
N GLU A 52 25.87 -38.48 -6.86
CA GLU A 52 26.15 -37.73 -5.65
C GLU A 52 27.37 -36.87 -5.90
N GLU A 53 27.34 -35.63 -5.46
CA GLU A 53 28.51 -34.85 -5.04
C GLU A 53 28.03 -33.74 -4.10
N GLU A 54 28.28 -33.93 -2.85
CA GLU A 54 29.19 -33.26 -1.91
C GLU A 54 28.89 -31.81 -1.58
N GLU A 55 28.59 -31.69 -0.29
CA GLU A 55 28.52 -30.44 0.51
C GLU A 55 29.89 -29.73 0.46
N GLU A 56 29.89 -28.44 0.14
CA GLU A 56 30.94 -27.53 0.60
C GLU A 56 30.32 -26.36 1.37
N ASP A 57 30.51 -26.43 2.71
CA ASP A 57 30.37 -25.33 3.65
C ASP A 57 31.42 -24.25 3.36
N GLU A 58 31.02 -23.07 2.93
CA GLU A 58 31.86 -21.87 3.00
C GLU A 58 31.46 -21.00 4.20
N ASP A 59 32.19 -21.24 5.27
CA ASP A 59 32.34 -20.43 6.46
C ASP A 59 33.11 -19.14 6.14
N PHE A 60 32.47 -17.98 6.16
CA PHE A 60 33.12 -16.67 6.12
C PHE A 60 33.39 -16.14 7.52
N GLY A 61 34.48 -16.63 8.10
CA GLY A 61 35.07 -16.11 9.33
C GLY A 61 35.76 -14.77 9.11
N LEU A 62 35.35 -13.79 9.90
CA LEU A 62 36.08 -12.52 10.10
C LEU A 62 37.32 -12.75 10.99
N PRO A 63 38.45 -12.15 10.70
CA PRO A 63 39.66 -12.30 11.53
C PRO A 63 39.59 -11.38 12.76
N ILE A 64 39.65 -12.00 13.93
CA ILE A 64 39.93 -11.36 15.20
C ILE A 64 41.45 -11.21 15.32
N HIS A 65 41.98 -9.99 15.36
CA HIS A 65 43.31 -9.71 15.87
C HIS A 65 43.24 -9.23 17.32
N ALA A 66 43.63 -10.10 18.22
CA ALA A 66 44.01 -9.81 19.59
C ALA A 66 45.51 -9.57 19.68
N ASN A 67 45.89 -8.48 20.29
CA ASN A 67 47.12 -8.31 21.12
C ASN A 67 46.96 -6.92 21.76
N GLY A 68 47.10 -6.71 23.01
CA GLY A 68 47.85 -7.29 24.12
C GLY A 68 48.20 -6.14 25.07
N SER A 69 47.75 -6.27 26.28
CA SER A 69 48.32 -5.71 27.50
C SER A 69 48.93 -4.31 27.53
N ASN A 70 48.34 -3.42 28.36
CA ASN A 70 48.98 -2.91 29.57
C ASN A 70 48.14 -1.80 30.25
N ARG A 71 47.80 -2.02 31.50
CA ARG A 71 47.42 -1.02 32.54
C ARG A 71 48.62 -0.73 33.40
N PRO A 72 48.55 0.24 34.35
CA PRO A 72 48.11 1.64 34.43
C PRO A 72 49.29 2.58 34.80
N PRO A 73 49.26 3.74 35.44
CA PRO A 73 48.31 4.29 36.42
C PRO A 73 48.06 5.83 36.44
N THR A 74 46.97 6.17 37.14
CA THR A 74 46.78 7.29 38.10
C THR A 74 47.08 8.76 37.78
N GLN A 75 46.05 9.53 38.13
CA GLN A 75 46.06 10.86 38.77
C GLN A 75 46.45 12.09 37.97
N ARG A 76 45.49 13.04 37.80
CA ARG A 76 45.46 14.25 38.64
C ARG A 76 44.29 15.18 38.34
N ARG A 77 43.64 15.59 39.42
CA ARG A 77 42.77 16.75 39.59
C ARG A 77 43.43 18.04 39.14
N SER A 78 42.64 18.98 38.57
CA SER A 78 42.69 20.42 38.82
C SER A 78 41.32 20.98 38.39
N SER A 79 40.44 21.30 39.29
CA SER A 79 40.08 22.49 40.05
C SER A 79 39.98 23.76 39.22
N PHE A 80 38.71 24.17 38.98
CA PHE A 80 38.02 25.47 39.09
C PHE A 80 38.69 26.77 38.60
N PRO A 81 37.90 27.85 38.24
CA PRO A 81 36.99 28.49 39.17
C PRO A 81 35.61 28.95 38.66
N SER A 82 34.67 29.01 39.60
CA SER A 82 33.39 29.68 39.58
C SER A 82 33.49 31.21 39.64
N SER A 83 32.50 31.87 39.14
CA SER A 83 31.90 33.15 39.53
C SER A 83 31.20 33.74 38.28
N TYR A 84 29.96 34.11 38.30
CA TYR A 84 29.19 35.04 39.08
C TYR A 84 27.69 34.80 38.90
N LEU A 85 26.94 34.65 39.97
CA LEU A 85 25.51 34.90 40.08
C LEU A 85 25.30 36.12 40.96
N PRO A 86 24.43 37.08 40.62
CA PRO A 86 23.91 38.07 41.56
C PRO A 86 22.63 37.60 42.23
N PRO A 87 22.28 38.12 43.41
CA PRO A 87 21.40 37.51 44.37
C PRO A 87 19.93 37.83 44.19
N PHE A 88 19.14 36.81 44.56
CA PHE A 88 17.70 36.89 44.77
C PHE A 88 17.38 37.65 46.05
N ASN A 89 16.39 38.54 46.01
CA ASN A 89 15.77 39.09 47.20
C ASN A 89 14.24 38.96 47.15
N PRO A 90 13.60 38.36 48.16
CA PRO A 90 12.16 38.17 48.18
C PRO A 90 11.46 39.28 48.97
N THR A 91 10.36 39.84 48.43
CA THR A 91 9.36 40.54 49.26
C THR A 91 7.96 40.26 48.74
N MET A 92 7.14 39.91 49.74
CA MET A 92 5.73 39.48 49.72
C MET A 92 4.76 40.58 49.25
N SER A 93 3.73 40.11 48.49
CA SER A 93 2.28 40.37 48.50
C SER A 93 1.69 41.76 48.87
N PRO A 94 0.42 42.10 48.47
CA PRO A 94 -0.78 41.31 48.22
C PRO A 94 -1.64 41.74 47.00
N LEU A 95 -2.61 40.87 46.64
CA LEU A 95 -3.76 41.13 45.76
C LEU A 95 -4.63 42.31 46.26
N PRO A 96 -5.34 43.08 45.37
CA PRO A 96 -6.72 42.76 45.02
C PRO A 96 -7.18 43.09 43.57
N ASP A 97 -8.17 42.35 43.18
CA ASP A 97 -9.34 42.56 42.30
C ASP A 97 -9.50 43.71 41.28
N LYS A 98 -10.07 43.27 40.13
CA LYS A 98 -11.06 43.91 39.24
C LYS A 98 -10.59 44.77 38.05
N HIS A 99 -10.99 44.25 36.88
CA HIS A 99 -11.42 44.96 35.65
C HIS A 99 -10.53 46.09 35.08
N GLY A 100 -10.05 45.81 33.87
CA GLY A 100 -9.56 46.88 33.03
C GLY A 100 -8.80 46.34 31.82
N HIS A 101 -9.43 46.39 30.65
CA HIS A 101 -8.71 46.34 29.37
C HIS A 101 -7.51 47.28 29.41
N ARG A 102 -6.32 46.71 29.28
CA ARG A 102 -5.13 47.44 28.87
C ARG A 102 -4.39 46.67 27.80
N SER A 103 -4.46 47.21 26.59
CA SER A 103 -3.57 46.94 25.47
C SER A 103 -2.09 47.00 25.94
N GLY A 104 -1.41 45.85 25.88
CA GLY A 104 0.04 45.77 26.07
C GLY A 104 0.79 46.47 24.93
N PRO A 105 2.03 46.94 25.17
CA PRO A 105 2.79 47.63 24.15
C PRO A 105 3.11 46.72 22.98
N HIS A 106 2.75 47.16 21.78
CA HIS A 106 3.15 46.53 20.51
C HIS A 106 4.69 46.54 20.43
N LEU A 107 5.32 45.40 20.69
CA LEU A 107 6.72 45.18 20.32
C LEU A 107 6.80 45.19 18.79
N LYS A 108 7.56 46.12 18.25
CA LYS A 108 7.84 46.18 16.82
C LYS A 108 8.53 44.87 16.40
N PRO A 109 8.08 44.24 15.32
CA PRO A 109 8.72 43.01 14.85
C PRO A 109 10.17 43.30 14.46
N THR A 110 11.08 42.52 15.00
CA THR A 110 12.49 42.50 14.60
C THR A 110 12.66 41.65 13.36
N GLU A 111 13.71 41.92 12.58
CA GLU A 111 14.00 41.29 11.28
C GLU A 111 14.08 39.74 11.32
N VAL A 112 14.11 39.12 12.51
CA VAL A 112 14.18 37.68 12.77
C VAL A 112 12.81 37.07 13.12
N THR A 113 11.76 37.90 13.25
CA THR A 113 10.41 37.37 13.56
C THR A 113 9.73 36.97 12.27
N PRO A 114 9.37 35.67 12.07
CA PRO A 114 8.64 35.26 10.88
C PRO A 114 7.31 36.01 10.80
N LEU A 115 7.07 36.71 9.70
CA LEU A 115 5.89 37.56 9.46
C LEU A 115 4.57 36.77 9.39
N LEU A 116 4.63 35.45 9.34
CA LEU A 116 3.51 34.54 9.42
C LEU A 116 3.93 33.37 10.29
N ALA A 117 3.33 33.24 11.47
CA ALA A 117 3.33 31.96 12.15
C ALA A 117 2.69 30.94 11.19
N PRO A 118 3.38 29.85 10.82
CA PRO A 118 2.79 28.87 9.93
C PRO A 118 1.52 28.34 10.62
N PRO A 119 0.36 28.28 9.93
CA PRO A 119 -0.81 27.59 10.44
C PRO A 119 -0.61 26.08 10.19
N VAL A 120 0.49 25.55 10.71
CA VAL A 120 0.57 24.11 10.94
C VAL A 120 -0.26 23.92 12.19
N PRO A 121 -1.33 23.11 12.16
CA PRO A 121 -1.86 22.60 13.40
C PRO A 121 -0.82 21.59 13.93
N ARG A 122 0.27 22.11 14.52
CA ARG A 122 0.83 21.40 15.66
C ARG A 122 -0.38 21.21 16.55
N ILE A 123 -0.72 19.95 16.81
CA ILE A 123 -1.56 19.65 17.93
C ILE A 123 -0.75 20.17 19.11
N GLU A 124 -0.98 21.42 19.51
CA GLU A 124 -0.61 21.88 20.83
C GLU A 124 -1.44 20.98 21.74
N GLU A 125 -0.78 19.96 22.26
CA GLU A 125 -1.32 19.18 23.36
C GLU A 125 -1.53 20.23 24.46
N GLU A 126 -2.81 20.59 24.71
CA GLU A 126 -3.17 21.24 25.97
C GLU A 126 -2.60 20.33 27.05
N CYS A 127 -1.53 20.80 27.70
CA CYS A 127 -0.96 20.15 28.85
C CYS A 127 -1.97 20.26 29.99
N ASP A 128 -2.94 19.37 30.00
CA ASP A 128 -3.67 19.06 31.21
C ASP A 128 -2.65 18.57 32.22
N THR A 129 -2.58 19.25 33.34
CA THR A 129 -1.75 19.06 34.53
C THR A 129 -1.20 17.62 34.67
N VAL A 130 0.06 17.45 34.26
CA VAL A 130 0.81 16.21 34.39
C VAL A 130 1.08 15.93 35.86
N PRO A 131 0.70 14.75 36.41
CA PRO A 131 1.17 14.32 37.75
C PRO A 131 2.68 14.22 37.78
N GLU A 132 3.32 14.46 38.92
CA GLU A 132 4.76 14.55 39.14
C GLU A 132 5.58 13.31 38.70
N ASP A 133 4.97 12.21 38.28
CA ASP A 133 5.60 11.01 37.66
C ASP A 133 5.58 11.01 36.12
N GLY A 134 5.30 12.11 35.48
CA GLY A 134 5.70 12.43 34.08
C GLY A 134 5.08 11.60 32.95
N THR A 135 4.28 10.58 33.18
CA THR A 135 3.64 9.79 32.10
C THR A 135 2.13 9.79 32.24
N PRO A 136 1.38 10.23 31.19
CA PRO A 136 -0.08 10.13 31.22
C PRO A 136 -0.52 8.68 31.43
N PRO A 137 -1.63 8.43 32.15
CA PRO A 137 -2.13 7.09 32.36
C PRO A 137 -2.42 6.39 31.04
N PHE A 138 -2.17 5.08 30.96
CA PHE A 138 -2.35 4.26 29.74
C PHE A 138 -3.70 4.49 29.06
N SER A 139 -4.79 4.66 29.83
CA SER A 139 -6.14 4.88 29.30
C SER A 139 -6.26 6.18 28.52
N ASN A 140 -5.59 7.25 28.94
CA ASN A 140 -5.62 8.53 28.25
C ASN A 140 -4.83 8.45 26.94
N MET A 141 -3.60 7.89 26.97
CA MET A 141 -2.82 7.64 25.76
C MET A 141 -3.58 6.78 24.76
N PHE A 142 -4.23 5.73 25.23
CA PHE A 142 -5.02 4.83 24.39
C PHE A 142 -6.18 5.55 23.70
N ARG A 143 -6.94 6.38 24.45
CA ARG A 143 -8.04 7.17 23.91
C ARG A 143 -7.59 8.20 22.88
N GLU A 144 -6.48 8.88 23.14
CA GLU A 144 -5.89 9.87 22.23
C GLU A 144 -5.43 9.22 20.93
N GLU A 145 -4.63 8.13 21.02
CA GLU A 145 -4.14 7.43 19.83
C GLU A 145 -5.28 6.84 19.00
N MET A 146 -6.33 6.34 19.65
CA MET A 146 -7.54 5.87 18.96
C MET A 146 -8.20 7.00 18.16
N ALA A 147 -8.37 8.18 18.76
CA ALA A 147 -8.97 9.34 18.11
C ALA A 147 -8.09 9.83 16.93
N ILE A 148 -6.77 9.85 17.09
CA ILE A 148 -5.83 10.23 16.03
C ILE A 148 -5.92 9.25 14.86
N LEU A 149 -5.90 7.94 15.13
CA LEU A 149 -6.01 6.92 14.09
C LEU A 149 -7.32 7.03 13.31
N VAL A 150 -8.47 7.26 13.98
CA VAL A 150 -9.75 7.51 13.31
C VAL A 150 -9.67 8.74 12.40
N LYS A 151 -9.12 9.85 12.92
CA LYS A 151 -8.96 11.10 12.17
C LYS A 151 -8.09 10.93 10.92
N TYR A 152 -7.08 10.09 10.97
CA TYR A 152 -6.18 9.81 9.83
C TYR A 152 -6.78 8.80 8.86
N THR A 153 -7.44 7.76 9.38
CA THR A 153 -8.02 6.68 8.57
C THR A 153 -9.15 7.20 7.67
N LEU A 154 -10.00 8.08 8.16
CA LEU A 154 -11.19 8.51 7.43
C LEU A 154 -10.89 9.21 6.09
N PRO A 155 -9.96 10.19 6.01
CA PRO A 155 -9.57 10.78 4.73
C PRO A 155 -8.89 9.77 3.80
N VAL A 156 -8.04 8.87 4.33
CA VAL A 156 -7.38 7.84 3.52
C VAL A 156 -8.39 6.89 2.92
N PHE A 157 -9.37 6.46 3.68
CA PHE A 157 -10.49 5.64 3.18
C PHE A 157 -11.23 6.35 2.05
N GLY A 158 -11.55 7.64 2.22
CA GLY A 158 -12.15 8.45 1.16
C GLY A 158 -11.28 8.53 -0.09
N THR A 159 -9.95 8.68 0.07
CA THR A 159 -9.02 8.68 -1.07
C THR A 159 -9.12 7.39 -1.88
N HIS A 160 -9.07 6.25 -1.23
CA HIS A 160 -9.13 4.95 -1.90
C HIS A 160 -10.50 4.68 -2.54
N LEU A 161 -11.58 5.10 -1.90
CA LEU A 161 -12.93 4.97 -2.46
C LEU A 161 -13.06 5.76 -3.77
N PHE A 162 -12.58 7.01 -3.82
CA PHE A 162 -12.61 7.82 -5.04
C PHE A 162 -11.59 7.34 -6.09
N GLU A 163 -10.44 6.83 -5.68
CA GLU A 163 -9.47 6.22 -6.61
C GLU A 163 -10.07 4.99 -7.30
N TYR A 164 -10.81 4.17 -6.56
CA TYR A 164 -11.54 3.05 -7.11
C TYR A 164 -12.61 3.48 -8.15
N SER A 165 -13.27 4.63 -7.94
CA SER A 165 -14.25 5.15 -8.89
C SER A 165 -13.65 5.49 -10.27
N LEU A 166 -12.35 5.82 -10.36
CA LEU A 166 -11.67 6.06 -11.64
C LEU A 166 -11.62 4.79 -12.50
N VAL A 167 -11.34 3.65 -11.85
CA VAL A 167 -11.32 2.34 -12.53
C VAL A 167 -12.73 1.95 -12.96
N VAL A 168 -13.69 2.11 -12.07
CA VAL A 168 -15.11 1.81 -12.32
C VAL A 168 -15.64 2.57 -13.55
N ALA A 169 -15.34 3.86 -13.67
CA ALA A 169 -15.77 4.67 -14.80
C ALA A 169 -15.23 4.14 -16.13
N SER A 170 -13.96 3.71 -16.16
CA SER A 170 -13.34 3.13 -17.36
C SER A 170 -13.95 1.78 -17.73
N VAL A 171 -14.19 0.91 -16.76
CA VAL A 171 -14.81 -0.41 -16.97
C VAL A 171 -16.24 -0.28 -17.50
N ILE A 172 -17.04 0.61 -16.90
CA ILE A 172 -18.42 0.89 -17.38
C ILE A 172 -18.38 1.37 -18.83
N SER A 173 -17.50 2.31 -19.14
CA SER A 173 -17.40 2.87 -20.48
C SER A 173 -17.02 1.83 -21.54
N ILE A 174 -16.06 0.95 -21.24
CA ILE A 174 -15.60 -0.09 -22.18
C ILE A 174 -16.62 -1.24 -22.29
N GLY A 175 -17.24 -1.61 -21.17
CA GLY A 175 -18.19 -2.73 -21.12
C GLY A 175 -19.40 -2.57 -22.04
N HIS A 176 -19.76 -1.33 -22.40
CA HIS A 176 -20.83 -1.03 -23.36
C HIS A 176 -20.36 -1.00 -24.82
N LEU A 177 -19.05 -1.09 -25.11
CA LEU A 177 -18.53 -1.10 -26.47
C LEU A 177 -18.66 -2.49 -27.14
N SER A 178 -17.99 -3.49 -26.55
CA SER A 178 -18.06 -4.89 -26.98
C SER A 178 -17.51 -5.82 -25.90
N THR A 179 -17.87 -7.10 -25.99
CA THR A 179 -17.35 -8.16 -25.10
C THR A 179 -15.83 -8.33 -25.28
N THR A 180 -15.33 -8.32 -26.52
CA THR A 180 -13.90 -8.39 -26.83
C THR A 180 -13.13 -7.20 -26.26
N ALA A 181 -13.68 -5.98 -26.34
CA ALA A 181 -13.07 -4.79 -25.77
C ALA A 181 -12.99 -4.88 -24.23
N LEU A 182 -14.05 -5.39 -23.60
CA LEU A 182 -14.07 -5.61 -22.16
C LEU A 182 -13.02 -6.67 -21.74
N ALA A 183 -12.95 -7.79 -22.43
CA ALA A 183 -11.96 -8.84 -22.19
C ALA A 183 -10.52 -8.29 -22.33
N ALA A 184 -10.28 -7.53 -23.42
CA ALA A 184 -8.97 -6.91 -23.68
C ALA A 184 -8.57 -5.88 -22.61
N SER A 185 -9.51 -5.04 -22.16
CA SER A 185 -9.24 -4.06 -21.11
C SER A 185 -8.93 -4.71 -19.77
N THR A 186 -9.56 -5.83 -19.48
CA THR A 186 -9.31 -6.60 -18.26
C THR A 186 -7.95 -7.28 -18.30
N LEU A 187 -7.63 -7.96 -19.40
CA LEU A 187 -6.30 -8.55 -19.58
C LEU A 187 -5.21 -7.49 -19.50
N GLY A 188 -5.44 -6.30 -20.10
CA GLY A 188 -4.55 -5.15 -19.99
C GLY A 188 -4.41 -4.65 -18.55
N SER A 189 -5.50 -4.53 -17.81
CA SER A 189 -5.49 -4.08 -16.42
C SER A 189 -4.80 -5.08 -15.49
N MET A 190 -5.04 -6.39 -15.68
CA MET A 190 -4.32 -7.45 -14.96
C MET A 190 -2.81 -7.37 -15.21
N THR A 191 -2.42 -7.29 -16.49
CA THR A 191 -1.01 -7.15 -16.88
C THR A 191 -0.40 -5.89 -16.26
N ALA A 192 -1.13 -4.77 -16.24
CA ALA A 192 -0.69 -3.53 -15.60
C ALA A 192 -0.52 -3.68 -14.08
N SER A 193 -1.44 -4.36 -13.43
CA SER A 193 -1.39 -4.62 -11.98
C SER A 193 -0.18 -5.47 -11.60
N VAL A 194 0.05 -6.57 -12.31
CA VAL A 194 1.14 -7.51 -12.03
C VAL A 194 2.50 -6.93 -12.37
N SER A 195 2.65 -6.32 -13.55
CA SER A 195 3.95 -5.90 -14.09
C SER A 195 4.32 -4.44 -13.81
N GLY A 196 3.39 -3.62 -13.31
CA GLY A 196 3.62 -2.20 -13.11
C GLY A 196 3.16 -1.69 -11.76
N PHE A 197 1.87 -1.67 -11.51
CA PHE A 197 1.30 -1.01 -10.33
C PHE A 197 1.75 -1.63 -9.00
N SER A 198 1.81 -2.96 -8.89
CA SER A 198 2.30 -3.66 -7.69
C SER A 198 3.77 -3.32 -7.40
N ILE A 199 4.60 -3.22 -8.44
CA ILE A 199 6.03 -2.87 -8.33
C ILE A 199 6.17 -1.43 -7.85
N ILE A 200 5.44 -0.48 -8.47
CA ILE A 200 5.46 0.94 -8.09
C ILE A 200 5.00 1.10 -6.63
N GLN A 201 3.90 0.46 -6.23
CA GLN A 201 3.40 0.52 -4.86
C GLN A 201 4.37 -0.12 -3.86
N GLY A 202 5.02 -1.21 -4.24
CA GLY A 202 6.06 -1.87 -3.45
C GLY A 202 7.25 -0.95 -3.19
N PHE A 203 7.81 -0.30 -4.21
CA PHE A 203 8.87 0.69 -4.04
C PHE A 203 8.39 1.89 -3.21
N ALA A 204 7.20 2.42 -3.52
CA ALA A 204 6.64 3.55 -2.79
C ALA A 204 6.44 3.25 -1.30
N SER A 205 6.16 1.98 -0.91
CA SER A 205 5.99 1.58 0.49
C SER A 205 7.23 1.84 1.37
N THR A 206 8.41 1.98 0.77
CA THR A 206 9.64 2.39 1.48
C THR A 206 9.49 3.76 2.13
N LEU A 207 8.73 4.65 1.50
CA LEU A 207 8.49 5.99 2.03
C LEU A 207 7.64 5.96 3.31
N ASP A 208 6.84 4.91 3.53
CA ASP A 208 6.08 4.72 4.77
C ASP A 208 7.01 4.54 5.99
N THR A 209 8.26 4.08 5.78
CA THR A 209 9.31 3.97 6.80
C THR A 209 10.10 5.27 6.95
N MET A 210 10.43 5.91 5.82
CA MET A 210 11.41 7.00 5.80
C MET A 210 10.79 8.36 6.12
N LEU A 211 9.62 8.67 5.53
CA LEU A 211 9.08 10.03 5.59
C LEU A 211 8.49 10.39 6.95
N PRO A 212 7.69 9.53 7.62
CA PRO A 212 7.08 9.92 8.89
C PRO A 212 8.13 10.17 9.98
N SER A 213 9.13 9.31 10.09
CA SER A 213 10.22 9.48 11.07
C SER A 213 11.12 10.67 10.77
N ALA A 214 11.31 11.02 9.49
CA ALA A 214 12.04 12.22 9.10
C ALA A 214 11.25 13.51 9.40
N TRP A 215 9.93 13.48 9.25
CA TRP A 215 9.07 14.64 9.50
C TRP A 215 9.12 15.15 10.94
N THR A 216 9.09 14.24 11.91
CA THR A 216 9.09 14.58 13.34
C THR A 216 10.48 14.67 13.94
N SER A 217 11.51 14.39 13.15
CA SER A 217 12.91 14.54 13.56
C SER A 217 13.34 16.03 13.58
N SER A 218 14.56 16.29 14.05
CA SER A 218 15.18 17.62 14.01
C SER A 218 15.39 18.19 12.60
N GLN A 219 15.22 17.37 11.54
CA GLN A 219 15.46 17.75 10.14
C GLN A 219 14.29 17.36 9.22
N PRO A 220 13.14 18.05 9.30
CA PRO A 220 11.96 17.72 8.49
C PRO A 220 12.19 17.86 6.97
N GLN A 221 13.23 18.59 6.53
CA GLN A 221 13.62 18.71 5.12
C GLN A 221 14.06 17.36 4.50
N LEU A 222 14.44 16.38 5.32
CA LEU A 222 14.75 15.02 4.84
C LEU A 222 13.54 14.35 4.17
N VAL A 223 12.32 14.75 4.52
CA VAL A 223 11.09 14.28 3.83
C VAL A 223 11.16 14.60 2.33
N GLY A 224 11.53 15.85 1.99
CA GLY A 224 11.71 16.25 0.60
C GLY A 224 12.85 15.51 -0.09
N LEU A 225 14.00 15.37 0.59
CA LEU A 225 15.16 14.68 0.03
C LEU A 225 14.88 13.20 -0.25
N TRP A 226 14.26 12.47 0.71
CA TRP A 226 13.89 11.06 0.51
C TRP A 226 12.83 10.90 -0.58
N SER A 227 11.90 11.85 -0.72
CA SER A 227 10.93 11.86 -1.81
C SER A 227 11.59 12.05 -3.18
N GLN A 228 12.59 12.94 -3.29
CA GLN A 228 13.39 13.15 -4.52
C GLN A 228 14.23 11.92 -4.85
N ARG A 229 14.89 11.30 -3.88
CA ARG A 229 15.62 10.03 -4.06
C ARG A 229 14.71 8.92 -4.58
N MET A 230 13.51 8.80 -4.00
CA MET A 230 12.52 7.82 -4.46
C MET A 230 12.05 8.13 -5.90
N ALA A 231 11.91 9.39 -6.28
CA ALA A 231 11.56 9.76 -7.66
C ALA A 231 12.64 9.29 -8.65
N VAL A 232 13.93 9.36 -8.29
CA VAL A 232 15.03 8.83 -9.11
C VAL A 232 14.95 7.30 -9.22
N VAL A 233 14.74 6.59 -8.10
CA VAL A 233 14.59 5.13 -8.12
C VAL A 233 13.38 4.70 -8.95
N MET A 234 12.25 5.40 -8.78
CA MET A 234 11.03 5.15 -9.58
C MET A 234 11.25 5.40 -11.06
N ALA A 235 11.93 6.49 -11.43
CA ALA A 235 12.26 6.78 -12.84
C ALA A 235 13.07 5.65 -13.47
N ALA A 236 14.04 5.09 -12.73
CA ALA A 236 14.81 3.93 -13.19
C ALA A 236 13.94 2.65 -13.29
N ALA A 237 13.04 2.42 -12.33
CA ALA A 237 12.14 1.27 -12.34
C ALA A 237 11.08 1.36 -13.47
N LEU A 238 10.66 2.57 -13.85
CA LEU A 238 9.70 2.77 -14.93
C LEU A 238 10.22 2.31 -16.29
N VAL A 239 11.54 2.39 -16.54
CA VAL A 239 12.13 2.00 -17.83
C VAL A 239 11.80 0.54 -18.19
N PRO A 240 12.15 -0.46 -17.37
CA PRO A 240 11.81 -1.85 -17.68
C PRO A 240 10.28 -2.10 -17.70
N ILE A 241 9.51 -1.44 -16.84
CA ILE A 241 8.03 -1.57 -16.83
C ILE A 241 7.46 -1.09 -18.16
N MET A 242 7.87 0.08 -18.63
CA MET A 242 7.42 0.63 -19.93
C MET A 242 7.82 -0.28 -21.08
N PHE A 243 9.03 -0.84 -21.04
CA PHE A 243 9.48 -1.80 -22.05
C PHE A 243 8.57 -3.04 -22.11
N VAL A 244 8.22 -3.62 -20.95
CA VAL A 244 7.26 -4.73 -20.84
C VAL A 244 5.90 -4.35 -21.41
N TRP A 245 5.36 -3.16 -21.07
CA TRP A 245 4.06 -2.72 -21.56
C TRP A 245 4.03 -2.48 -23.07
N TRP A 246 5.11 -1.97 -23.65
CA TRP A 246 5.20 -1.75 -25.10
C TRP A 246 5.41 -3.05 -25.87
N SER A 247 6.02 -4.06 -25.23
CA SER A 247 6.21 -5.41 -25.79
C SER A 247 5.10 -6.38 -25.41
N SER A 248 4.01 -5.91 -24.77
CA SER A 248 2.98 -6.76 -24.16
C SER A 248 2.27 -7.68 -25.17
N GLU A 249 2.10 -7.24 -26.43
CA GLU A 249 1.49 -8.06 -27.48
C GLU A 249 2.25 -9.38 -27.66
N SER A 250 3.57 -9.31 -27.85
CA SER A 250 4.42 -10.49 -28.01
C SER A 250 4.42 -11.39 -26.76
N ILE A 251 4.39 -10.78 -25.57
CA ILE A 251 4.34 -11.50 -24.30
C ILE A 251 3.00 -12.22 -24.14
N LEU A 252 1.88 -11.56 -24.42
CA LEU A 252 0.55 -12.15 -24.30
C LEU A 252 0.32 -13.25 -25.32
N LEU A 253 0.81 -13.08 -26.56
CA LEU A 253 0.78 -14.15 -27.58
C LEU A 253 1.64 -15.35 -27.18
N PHE A 254 2.81 -15.12 -26.57
CA PHE A 254 3.64 -16.19 -26.02
C PHE A 254 2.92 -16.97 -24.90
N LEU A 255 2.11 -16.26 -24.12
CA LEU A 255 1.24 -16.84 -23.07
C LEU A 255 -0.03 -17.50 -23.64
N LYS A 256 -0.13 -17.64 -24.97
CA LYS A 256 -1.24 -18.28 -25.68
C LYS A 256 -2.60 -17.57 -25.48
N GLN A 257 -2.59 -16.27 -25.29
CA GLN A 257 -3.82 -15.49 -25.29
C GLN A 257 -4.36 -15.34 -26.72
N GLU A 258 -5.68 -15.16 -26.83
CA GLU A 258 -6.33 -14.95 -28.11
C GLU A 258 -5.73 -13.74 -28.85
N PRO A 259 -5.35 -13.86 -30.14
CA PRO A 259 -4.61 -12.80 -30.83
C PRO A 259 -5.32 -11.46 -30.86
N GLU A 260 -6.64 -11.43 -31.07
CA GLU A 260 -7.43 -10.19 -31.08
C GLU A 260 -7.45 -9.51 -29.72
N VAL A 261 -7.67 -10.29 -28.63
CA VAL A 261 -7.67 -9.80 -27.27
C VAL A 261 -6.26 -9.33 -26.85
N ALA A 262 -5.21 -10.07 -27.22
CA ALA A 262 -3.83 -9.71 -26.93
C ALA A 262 -3.40 -8.40 -27.60
N GLN A 263 -3.82 -8.21 -28.89
CA GLN A 263 -3.56 -6.97 -29.61
C GLN A 263 -4.26 -5.77 -28.96
N LEU A 264 -5.55 -5.87 -28.67
CA LEU A 264 -6.28 -4.80 -27.99
C LEU A 264 -5.76 -4.53 -26.58
N ALA A 265 -5.39 -5.55 -25.80
CA ALA A 265 -4.78 -5.38 -24.50
C ALA A 265 -3.42 -4.67 -24.57
N SER A 266 -2.62 -4.96 -25.61
CA SER A 266 -1.37 -4.25 -25.88
C SER A 266 -1.62 -2.77 -26.21
N VAL A 267 -2.63 -2.47 -27.02
CA VAL A 267 -3.04 -1.10 -27.32
C VAL A 267 -3.45 -0.39 -26.02
N TYR A 268 -4.27 -1.02 -25.18
CA TYR A 268 -4.65 -0.49 -23.88
C TYR A 268 -3.43 -0.13 -23.02
N LEU A 269 -2.46 -1.04 -22.88
CA LEU A 269 -1.25 -0.83 -22.09
C LEU A 269 -0.35 0.27 -22.67
N LYS A 270 -0.20 0.33 -24.00
CA LYS A 270 0.57 1.39 -24.67
C LYS A 270 0.02 2.79 -24.35
N TYR A 271 -1.30 2.97 -24.40
CA TYR A 271 -1.91 4.26 -24.04
C TYR A 271 -1.94 4.52 -22.53
N ALA A 272 -2.15 3.50 -21.71
CA ALA A 272 -2.07 3.61 -20.26
C ALA A 272 -0.66 3.98 -19.77
N SER A 273 0.40 3.60 -20.53
CA SER A 273 1.80 3.91 -20.19
C SER A 273 2.09 5.41 -20.09
N PHE A 274 1.34 6.27 -20.80
CA PHE A 274 1.46 7.72 -20.65
C PHE A 274 1.03 8.25 -19.27
N GLY A 275 0.21 7.47 -18.53
CA GLY A 275 -0.16 7.78 -17.16
C GLY A 275 0.78 7.20 -16.10
N LEU A 276 1.67 6.28 -16.49
CA LEU A 276 2.49 5.52 -15.54
C LEU A 276 3.50 6.39 -14.75
N PRO A 277 4.24 7.35 -15.37
CA PRO A 277 5.09 8.27 -14.62
C PRO A 277 4.31 9.12 -13.63
N ALA A 278 3.12 9.58 -14.02
CA ALA A 278 2.23 10.33 -13.16
C ALA A 278 1.71 9.48 -11.99
N TYR A 279 1.36 8.22 -12.23
CA TYR A 279 0.97 7.28 -11.17
C TYR A 279 2.10 7.07 -10.15
N ALA A 280 3.34 6.88 -10.61
CA ALA A 280 4.51 6.77 -9.74
C ALA A 280 4.72 8.06 -8.91
N PHE A 281 4.60 9.22 -9.53
CA PHE A 281 4.68 10.50 -8.82
C PHE A 281 3.53 10.66 -7.81
N ASN A 282 2.31 10.26 -8.15
CA ASN A 282 1.15 10.30 -7.25
C ASN A 282 1.36 9.40 -6.02
N ALA A 283 1.99 8.23 -6.20
CA ALA A 283 2.33 7.35 -5.09
C ALA A 283 3.35 7.98 -4.13
N ILE A 284 4.30 8.76 -4.63
CA ILE A 284 5.29 9.51 -3.83
C ILE A 284 4.63 10.71 -3.16
N SER A 285 3.93 11.56 -3.92
CA SER A 285 3.33 12.79 -3.42
C SER A 285 2.27 12.54 -2.35
N ARG A 286 1.49 11.44 -2.48
CA ARG A 286 0.53 11.02 -1.46
C ARG A 286 1.23 10.78 -0.11
N ARG A 287 2.33 10.03 -0.11
CA ARG A 287 3.11 9.74 1.10
C ARG A 287 3.81 10.97 1.66
N TYR A 288 4.26 11.85 0.77
CA TYR A 288 4.82 13.16 1.16
C TYR A 288 3.81 14.00 1.95
N PHE A 289 2.56 14.08 1.53
CA PHE A 289 1.52 14.79 2.27
C PHE A 289 1.10 14.04 3.55
N GLN A 290 0.92 12.73 3.47
CA GLN A 290 0.47 11.90 4.60
C GLN A 290 1.47 11.90 5.75
N SER A 291 2.77 11.87 5.47
CA SER A 291 3.82 11.93 6.51
C SER A 291 3.79 13.22 7.33
N GLN A 292 3.32 14.31 6.73
CA GLN A 292 3.14 15.62 7.36
C GLN A 292 1.78 15.78 8.07
N GLY A 293 0.97 14.71 8.15
CA GLY A 293 -0.39 14.76 8.71
C GLY A 293 -1.44 15.36 7.76
N LEU A 294 -1.09 15.69 6.52
CA LEU A 294 -1.97 16.32 5.53
C LEU A 294 -2.79 15.26 4.76
N PHE A 295 -3.50 14.38 5.47
CA PHE A 295 -4.25 13.28 4.85
C PHE A 295 -5.42 13.73 3.97
N THR A 296 -5.99 14.89 4.25
CA THR A 296 -7.14 15.43 3.49
C THR A 296 -6.76 15.97 2.11
N VAL A 297 -5.47 16.24 1.86
CA VAL A 297 -5.01 16.83 0.59
C VAL A 297 -5.19 15.87 -0.58
N PRO A 298 -4.66 14.63 -0.53
CA PRO A 298 -4.91 13.65 -1.59
C PRO A 298 -6.40 13.40 -1.81
N THR A 299 -7.20 13.33 -0.74
CA THR A 299 -8.65 13.10 -0.82
C THR A 299 -9.36 14.23 -1.57
N ARG A 300 -9.02 15.50 -1.29
CA ARG A 300 -9.63 16.66 -1.97
C ARG A 300 -9.26 16.70 -3.45
N ILE A 301 -8.02 16.38 -3.78
CA ILE A 301 -7.54 16.35 -5.16
C ILE A 301 -8.29 15.27 -5.94
N ILE A 302 -8.37 14.05 -5.41
CA ILE A 302 -9.02 12.95 -6.12
C ILE A 302 -10.53 13.13 -6.24
N LEU A 303 -11.17 13.71 -5.22
CA LEU A 303 -12.59 14.08 -5.24
C LEU A 303 -12.90 15.06 -6.39
N GLY A 304 -11.99 16.00 -6.67
CA GLY A 304 -12.13 16.90 -7.80
C GLY A 304 -11.87 16.24 -9.15
N VAL A 305 -10.92 15.28 -9.21
CA VAL A 305 -10.54 14.60 -10.45
C VAL A 305 -11.48 13.47 -10.84
N ALA A 306 -12.11 12.78 -9.88
CA ALA A 306 -13.00 11.66 -10.19
C ALA A 306 -14.18 12.02 -11.12
N PRO A 307 -14.92 13.14 -10.92
CA PRO A 307 -15.93 13.57 -11.90
C PRO A 307 -15.35 13.91 -13.26
N VAL A 308 -14.16 14.52 -13.29
CA VAL A 308 -13.47 14.85 -14.55
C VAL A 308 -13.09 13.57 -15.30
N ASN A 309 -12.62 12.55 -14.61
CA ASN A 309 -12.34 11.24 -15.20
C ASN A 309 -13.60 10.59 -15.79
N ALA A 310 -14.72 10.61 -15.07
CA ALA A 310 -15.99 10.08 -15.58
C ALA A 310 -16.44 10.85 -16.85
N LEU A 311 -16.31 12.17 -16.85
CA LEU A 311 -16.61 13.00 -18.01
C LEU A 311 -15.67 12.70 -19.18
N LEU A 312 -14.36 12.57 -18.93
CA LEU A 312 -13.39 12.22 -19.97
C LEU A 312 -13.66 10.83 -20.55
N ASN A 313 -13.97 9.83 -19.71
CA ASN A 313 -14.38 8.51 -20.19
C ASN A 313 -15.61 8.62 -21.12
N TYR A 314 -16.63 9.36 -20.71
CA TYR A 314 -17.81 9.57 -21.55
C TYR A 314 -17.45 10.27 -22.87
N LEU A 315 -16.72 11.38 -22.83
CA LEU A 315 -16.39 12.17 -24.02
C LEU A 315 -15.46 11.42 -24.99
N LEU A 316 -14.42 10.76 -24.47
CA LEU A 316 -13.42 10.09 -25.30
C LEU A 316 -13.89 8.72 -25.82
N VAL A 317 -14.76 8.03 -25.10
CA VAL A 317 -15.28 6.73 -25.53
C VAL A 317 -16.54 6.89 -26.37
N TRP A 318 -17.48 7.77 -25.98
CA TRP A 318 -18.83 7.86 -26.52
C TRP A 318 -19.18 9.23 -27.13
N GLY A 319 -18.33 10.22 -26.92
CA GLY A 319 -18.62 11.61 -27.34
C GLY A 319 -18.80 11.80 -28.84
N PRO A 320 -19.13 13.02 -29.26
CA PRO A 320 -19.26 13.35 -30.66
C PRO A 320 -17.91 13.37 -31.40
N GLU A 321 -17.92 13.06 -32.67
CA GLU A 321 -16.73 13.30 -33.49
C GLU A 321 -16.40 14.82 -33.53
N PRO A 322 -15.12 15.23 -33.44
CA PRO A 322 -13.87 14.45 -33.57
C PRO A 322 -13.28 13.89 -32.26
N PHE A 323 -13.95 14.01 -31.12
CA PHE A 323 -13.39 13.64 -29.81
C PHE A 323 -13.50 12.14 -29.50
N ARG A 324 -14.32 11.41 -30.25
CA ARG A 324 -14.58 9.98 -30.01
C ARG A 324 -13.38 9.13 -30.43
N LEU A 325 -12.71 8.53 -29.45
CA LEU A 325 -11.57 7.60 -29.62
C LEU A 325 -11.98 6.13 -29.45
N GLY A 326 -13.22 5.85 -29.02
CA GLY A 326 -13.69 4.49 -28.75
C GLY A 326 -12.90 3.81 -27.64
N PHE A 327 -12.46 2.56 -27.87
CA PHE A 327 -11.73 1.75 -26.90
C PHE A 327 -10.50 2.47 -26.30
N ILE A 328 -9.74 3.16 -27.13
CA ILE A 328 -8.51 3.87 -26.71
C ILE A 328 -8.83 5.05 -25.79
N GLY A 329 -10.05 5.58 -25.84
CA GLY A 329 -10.49 6.70 -25.02
C GLY A 329 -10.38 6.44 -23.51
N ALA A 330 -10.64 5.21 -23.05
CA ALA A 330 -10.63 4.87 -21.64
C ALA A 330 -9.23 4.88 -21.00
N PRO A 331 -8.19 4.21 -21.54
CA PRO A 331 -6.83 4.33 -21.01
C PRO A 331 -6.27 5.74 -21.10
N ILE A 332 -6.64 6.52 -22.13
CA ILE A 332 -6.26 7.93 -22.25
C ILE A 332 -6.93 8.77 -21.15
N ALA A 333 -8.24 8.58 -20.88
CA ALA A 333 -8.94 9.28 -19.81
C ALA A 333 -8.29 9.03 -18.45
N THR A 334 -7.90 7.78 -18.17
CA THR A 334 -7.19 7.40 -16.95
C THR A 334 -5.80 8.02 -16.88
N ALA A 335 -5.04 8.00 -18.00
CA ALA A 335 -3.73 8.63 -18.06
C ALA A 335 -3.80 10.14 -17.83
N ILE A 336 -4.76 10.84 -18.45
CA ILE A 336 -5.00 12.27 -18.23
C ILE A 336 -5.34 12.53 -16.76
N SER A 337 -6.18 11.69 -16.16
CA SER A 337 -6.57 11.83 -14.74
C SER A 337 -5.38 11.69 -13.80
N PHE A 338 -4.48 10.70 -14.02
CA PHE A 338 -3.26 10.57 -13.22
C PHE A 338 -2.33 11.79 -13.38
N ASN A 339 -2.19 12.31 -14.60
CA ASN A 339 -1.41 13.53 -14.83
C ASN A 339 -2.07 14.75 -14.16
N LEU A 340 -3.38 14.86 -14.19
CA LEU A 340 -4.12 15.95 -13.53
C LEU A 340 -3.95 15.88 -12.00
N ILE A 341 -4.02 14.69 -11.39
CA ILE A 341 -3.73 14.49 -9.95
C ILE A 341 -2.30 14.95 -9.64
N SER A 342 -1.32 14.62 -10.49
CA SER A 342 0.07 15.05 -10.31
C SER A 342 0.22 16.57 -10.36
N ILE A 343 -0.35 17.21 -11.35
CA ILE A 343 -0.31 18.67 -11.53
C ILE A 343 -0.97 19.37 -10.35
N LEU A 344 -2.15 18.92 -9.92
CA LEU A 344 -2.84 19.48 -8.76
C LEU A 344 -2.08 19.23 -7.45
N SER A 345 -1.41 18.09 -7.31
CA SER A 345 -0.56 17.79 -6.16
C SER A 345 0.65 18.72 -6.09
N ILE A 346 1.31 18.97 -7.23
CA ILE A 346 2.41 19.93 -7.33
C ILE A 346 1.91 21.33 -7.02
N PHE A 347 0.82 21.76 -7.64
CA PHE A 347 0.22 23.07 -7.40
C PHE A 347 -0.11 23.28 -5.91
N TYR A 348 -0.79 22.31 -5.30
CA TYR A 348 -1.13 22.37 -3.89
C TYR A 348 0.12 22.42 -2.99
N GLY A 349 1.12 21.59 -3.29
CA GLY A 349 2.38 21.55 -2.55
C GLY A 349 3.18 22.86 -2.63
N LEU A 350 3.15 23.54 -3.78
CA LEU A 350 3.89 24.79 -3.96
C LEU A 350 3.23 25.98 -3.28
N PHE A 351 1.88 26.05 -3.30
CA PHE A 351 1.15 27.27 -2.91
C PHE A 351 0.48 27.16 -1.53
N PHE A 352 0.15 25.96 -1.05
CA PHE A 352 -0.67 25.79 0.15
C PHE A 352 0.03 25.00 1.27
N VAL A 353 1.19 24.38 1.01
CA VAL A 353 1.92 23.62 2.01
C VAL A 353 3.17 24.39 2.47
N PRO A 354 3.43 24.48 3.78
CA PRO A 354 4.66 25.08 4.29
C PRO A 354 5.91 24.38 3.73
N LYS A 355 6.94 25.13 3.42
CA LYS A 355 8.19 24.61 2.84
C LYS A 355 9.11 23.93 3.85
N THR A 356 8.63 23.63 5.05
CA THR A 356 9.41 23.00 6.13
C THR A 356 9.93 21.60 5.76
N ALA A 357 9.13 20.83 5.01
CA ALA A 357 9.50 19.51 4.51
C ALA A 357 10.22 19.56 3.15
N TRP A 358 10.30 20.73 2.52
CA TRP A 358 10.88 20.86 1.20
C TRP A 358 12.41 20.88 1.26
N HIS A 359 13.04 20.06 0.43
CA HIS A 359 14.48 20.12 0.19
C HIS A 359 14.73 20.70 -1.21
N PRO A 360 15.63 21.68 -1.39
CA PRO A 360 16.00 22.17 -2.71
C PRO A 360 16.51 21.04 -3.60
N LEU A 361 16.22 21.15 -4.90
CA LEU A 361 16.75 20.19 -5.87
C LEU A 361 18.28 20.26 -5.89
N SER A 362 18.94 19.17 -5.57
CA SER A 362 20.40 19.08 -5.49
C SER A 362 20.87 17.72 -5.96
N MET A 363 22.15 17.58 -6.30
CA MET A 363 22.74 16.28 -6.68
C MET A 363 22.70 15.24 -5.56
N ARG A 364 22.33 15.66 -4.33
CA ARG A 364 22.08 14.74 -3.20
C ARG A 364 20.93 13.76 -3.45
N CYS A 365 20.02 14.03 -4.40
CA CYS A 365 18.98 13.10 -4.78
C CYS A 365 19.51 11.79 -5.40
N PHE A 366 20.77 11.78 -5.86
CA PHE A 366 21.43 10.59 -6.39
C PHE A 366 22.26 9.82 -5.35
N THR A 367 22.30 10.27 -4.11
CA THR A 367 23.06 9.61 -3.04
C THR A 367 22.15 8.68 -2.22
N SER A 368 22.74 7.65 -1.59
CA SER A 368 22.04 6.70 -0.70
C SER A 368 20.83 5.97 -1.33
N LEU A 369 20.83 5.81 -2.66
CA LEU A 369 19.75 5.12 -3.38
C LEU A 369 19.69 3.62 -3.04
N GLY A 370 20.83 3.00 -2.67
CA GLY A 370 20.89 1.57 -2.33
C GLY A 370 19.94 1.18 -1.19
N VAL A 371 19.78 2.04 -0.18
CA VAL A 371 18.84 1.80 0.92
C VAL A 371 17.39 1.74 0.41
N LEU A 372 17.01 2.68 -0.47
CA LEU A 372 15.67 2.69 -1.05
C LEU A 372 15.43 1.51 -1.97
N VAL A 373 16.45 1.08 -2.73
CA VAL A 373 16.34 -0.10 -3.60
C VAL A 373 16.19 -1.37 -2.76
N GLN A 374 17.00 -1.55 -1.73
CA GLN A 374 16.92 -2.72 -0.86
C GLN A 374 15.58 -2.84 -0.13
N LEU A 375 15.14 -1.76 0.50
CA LEU A 375 13.83 -1.71 1.16
C LEU A 375 12.69 -1.80 0.13
N GLY A 376 12.86 -1.16 -1.03
CA GLY A 376 11.90 -1.17 -2.12
C GLY A 376 11.68 -2.56 -2.70
N LEU A 377 12.73 -3.33 -2.95
CA LEU A 377 12.62 -4.73 -3.39
C LEU A 377 11.88 -5.59 -2.36
N SER A 378 12.17 -5.37 -1.07
CA SER A 378 11.41 -6.02 0.01
C SER A 378 9.95 -5.60 0.03
N GLY A 379 9.67 -4.32 -0.21
CA GLY A 379 8.31 -3.78 -0.34
C GLY A 379 7.58 -4.35 -1.56
N VAL A 380 8.27 -4.50 -2.70
CA VAL A 380 7.73 -5.19 -3.88
C VAL A 380 7.40 -6.64 -3.53
N GLY A 381 8.31 -7.36 -2.87
CA GLY A 381 8.04 -8.73 -2.42
C GLY A 381 6.81 -8.82 -1.51
N GLN A 382 6.58 -7.85 -0.65
CA GLN A 382 5.41 -7.81 0.23
C GLN A 382 4.11 -7.52 -0.54
N VAL A 383 4.09 -6.49 -1.37
CA VAL A 383 2.88 -6.05 -2.10
C VAL A 383 2.58 -6.96 -3.28
N ALA A 384 3.58 -7.27 -4.12
CA ALA A 384 3.37 -8.06 -5.31
C ALA A 384 2.98 -9.50 -4.98
N SER A 385 3.54 -10.11 -3.91
CA SER A 385 3.13 -11.47 -3.51
C SER A 385 1.65 -11.58 -3.18
N GLU A 386 1.09 -10.57 -2.52
CA GLU A 386 -0.34 -10.51 -2.22
C GLU A 386 -1.16 -10.34 -3.50
N TRP A 387 -0.86 -9.34 -4.33
CA TRP A 387 -1.62 -9.07 -5.56
C TRP A 387 -1.57 -10.23 -6.55
N TRP A 388 -0.39 -10.81 -6.76
CA TRP A 388 -0.23 -11.95 -7.67
C TRP A 388 -0.92 -13.21 -7.17
N SER A 389 -1.07 -13.39 -5.84
CA SER A 389 -1.81 -14.53 -5.29
C SER A 389 -3.30 -14.49 -5.68
N TRP A 390 -3.90 -13.30 -5.70
CA TRP A 390 -5.28 -13.10 -6.15
C TRP A 390 -5.48 -13.47 -7.61
N GLU A 391 -4.51 -13.11 -8.47
CA GLU A 391 -4.53 -13.48 -9.89
C GLU A 391 -4.45 -15.00 -10.09
N LEU A 392 -3.57 -15.66 -9.34
CA LEU A 392 -3.45 -17.13 -9.40
C LEU A 392 -4.71 -17.84 -8.93
N ILE A 393 -5.38 -17.34 -7.90
CA ILE A 393 -6.65 -17.89 -7.42
C ILE A 393 -7.76 -17.64 -8.44
N GLY A 394 -7.80 -16.45 -9.07
CA GLY A 394 -8.73 -16.18 -10.18
C GLY A 394 -8.55 -17.15 -11.35
N LEU A 395 -7.29 -17.42 -11.71
CA LEU A 395 -6.96 -18.41 -12.75
C LEU A 395 -7.37 -19.83 -12.32
N ALA A 396 -7.15 -20.22 -11.07
CA ALA A 396 -7.60 -21.53 -10.58
C ALA A 396 -9.13 -21.64 -10.59
N ALA A 397 -9.84 -20.57 -10.20
CA ALA A 397 -11.31 -20.55 -10.22
C ALA A 397 -11.88 -20.67 -11.65
N SER A 398 -11.18 -20.15 -12.67
CA SER A 398 -11.61 -20.29 -14.07
C SER A 398 -11.62 -21.74 -14.55
N GLN A 399 -10.79 -22.62 -13.98
CA GLN A 399 -10.75 -24.05 -14.31
C GLN A 399 -11.91 -24.83 -13.68
N LEU A 400 -12.61 -24.26 -12.70
CA LEU A 400 -13.77 -24.87 -12.02
C LEU A 400 -15.10 -24.63 -12.76
N GLY A 401 -15.05 -23.86 -13.84
CA GLY A 401 -16.20 -23.59 -14.70
C GLY A 401 -16.86 -22.22 -14.49
N PRO A 402 -17.86 -21.88 -15.33
CA PRO A 402 -18.39 -20.52 -15.44
C PRO A 402 -19.15 -20.07 -14.18
N THR A 403 -19.87 -20.96 -13.50
CA THR A 403 -20.59 -20.64 -12.26
C THR A 403 -19.62 -20.32 -11.12
N ALA A 404 -18.54 -21.10 -10.97
CA ALA A 404 -17.51 -20.87 -9.98
C ALA A 404 -16.80 -19.54 -10.25
N LEU A 405 -16.50 -19.21 -11.50
CA LEU A 405 -15.86 -17.98 -11.89
C LEU A 405 -16.75 -16.75 -11.65
N ALA A 406 -18.04 -16.83 -11.98
CA ALA A 406 -19.01 -15.78 -11.69
C ALA A 406 -19.15 -15.55 -10.17
N THR A 407 -19.18 -16.63 -9.39
CA THR A 407 -19.19 -16.56 -7.92
C THR A 407 -17.91 -15.94 -7.39
N GLN A 408 -16.75 -16.36 -7.88
CA GLN A 408 -15.45 -15.75 -7.52
C GLN A 408 -15.44 -14.26 -7.77
N SER A 409 -16.05 -13.79 -8.86
CA SER A 409 -16.18 -12.38 -9.18
C SER A 409 -16.89 -11.59 -8.09
N VAL A 410 -18.05 -12.07 -7.68
CA VAL A 410 -18.86 -11.44 -6.63
C VAL A 410 -18.11 -11.41 -5.31
N LEU A 411 -17.46 -12.50 -4.94
CA LEU A 411 -16.71 -12.61 -3.69
C LEU A 411 -15.47 -11.72 -3.70
N LEU A 412 -14.75 -11.63 -4.81
CA LEU A 412 -13.57 -10.79 -4.97
C LEU A 412 -13.92 -9.30 -4.85
N VAL A 413 -14.98 -8.85 -5.54
CA VAL A 413 -15.45 -7.46 -5.43
C VAL A 413 -15.88 -7.14 -4.00
N SER A 414 -16.58 -8.08 -3.35
CA SER A 414 -17.01 -7.94 -1.96
C SER A 414 -15.83 -7.82 -1.01
N ALA A 415 -14.86 -8.72 -1.09
CA ALA A 415 -13.65 -8.70 -0.27
C ALA A 415 -12.83 -7.43 -0.52
N SER A 416 -12.63 -7.04 -1.78
CA SER A 416 -11.86 -5.85 -2.15
C SER A 416 -12.49 -4.55 -1.66
N THR A 417 -13.81 -4.44 -1.70
CA THR A 417 -14.53 -3.25 -1.21
C THR A 417 -14.39 -3.13 0.30
N THR A 418 -14.54 -4.20 1.04
CA THR A 418 -14.42 -4.21 2.50
C THR A 418 -12.99 -4.05 2.98
N TYR A 419 -12.00 -4.49 2.19
CA TYR A 419 -10.56 -4.31 2.45
C TYR A 419 -10.12 -2.84 2.48
N GLN A 420 -10.81 -1.93 1.76
CA GLN A 420 -10.39 -0.52 1.71
C GLN A 420 -10.31 0.15 3.09
N ALA A 421 -11.16 -0.22 4.03
CA ALA A 421 -11.16 0.37 5.36
C ALA A 421 -9.98 -0.12 6.24
N PRO A 422 -9.69 -1.42 6.38
CA PRO A 422 -8.47 -1.90 7.03
C PRO A 422 -7.19 -1.40 6.37
N PHE A 423 -7.17 -1.29 5.04
CA PHE A 423 -6.03 -0.76 4.31
C PHE A 423 -5.78 0.72 4.63
N ALA A 424 -6.84 1.53 4.70
CA ALA A 424 -6.73 2.92 5.13
C ALA A 424 -6.19 3.05 6.57
N LEU A 425 -6.63 2.18 7.47
CA LEU A 425 -6.10 2.10 8.83
C LEU A 425 -4.62 1.66 8.85
N SER A 426 -4.23 0.74 7.97
CA SER A 426 -2.83 0.32 7.78
C SER A 426 -1.92 1.50 7.43
N VAL A 427 -2.36 2.35 6.49
CA VAL A 427 -1.63 3.58 6.12
C VAL A 427 -1.58 4.57 7.28
N ALA A 428 -2.70 4.83 7.94
CA ALA A 428 -2.79 5.75 9.06
C ALA A 428 -1.89 5.32 10.23
N SER A 429 -1.91 4.02 10.58
CA SER A 429 -1.08 3.46 11.64
C SER A 429 0.40 3.48 11.28
N SER A 430 0.76 3.21 10.02
CA SER A 430 2.15 3.29 9.55
C SER A 430 2.71 4.71 9.73
N VAL A 431 1.97 5.71 9.29
CA VAL A 431 2.38 7.13 9.43
C VAL A 431 2.45 7.53 10.91
N ARG A 432 1.43 7.20 11.72
CA ARG A 432 1.41 7.59 13.14
C ARG A 432 2.57 6.98 13.91
N ILE A 433 2.79 5.67 13.75
CA ILE A 433 3.90 4.97 14.41
C ILE A 433 5.24 5.53 13.93
N GLY A 434 5.41 5.75 12.62
CA GLY A 434 6.64 6.35 12.08
C GLY A 434 6.92 7.74 12.64
N ASN A 435 5.88 8.59 12.83
CA ASN A 435 6.02 9.89 13.48
C ASN A 435 6.46 9.74 14.93
N LEU A 436 5.86 8.84 15.70
CA LEU A 436 6.22 8.58 17.10
C LEU A 436 7.65 8.04 17.26
N LEU A 437 8.12 7.24 16.29
CA LEU A 437 9.51 6.80 16.26
C LEU A 437 10.49 7.95 16.00
N GLY A 438 10.12 8.91 15.15
CA GLY A 438 10.91 10.12 14.91
C GLY A 438 10.89 11.09 16.08
N GLU A 439 9.82 11.10 16.90
CA GLU A 439 9.70 11.82 18.18
C GLU A 439 10.39 11.13 19.35
N GLU A 440 10.98 9.95 19.13
CA GLU A 440 11.59 9.09 20.14
C GLU A 440 10.63 8.64 21.26
N ASN A 441 9.32 8.62 20.98
CA ASN A 441 8.28 8.26 21.95
C ASN A 441 7.92 6.76 21.88
N THR A 442 8.74 5.93 22.52
CA THR A 442 8.63 4.46 22.52
C THR A 442 7.32 3.95 23.11
N LYS A 443 6.86 4.55 24.22
CA LYS A 443 5.64 4.13 24.92
C LYS A 443 4.40 4.36 24.08
N ARG A 444 4.26 5.57 23.48
CA ARG A 444 3.12 5.89 22.61
C ARG A 444 3.14 5.07 21.32
N ALA A 445 4.30 4.78 20.73
CA ALA A 445 4.40 3.94 19.55
C ALA A 445 3.82 2.53 19.80
N GLY A 446 4.14 1.92 20.96
CA GLY A 446 3.57 0.63 21.36
C GLY A 446 2.06 0.70 21.61
N VAL A 447 1.55 1.80 22.18
CA VAL A 447 0.11 2.01 22.38
C VAL A 447 -0.60 2.20 21.05
N ALA A 448 -0.05 3.00 20.14
CA ALA A 448 -0.61 3.23 18.80
C ALA A 448 -0.73 1.91 17.99
N ALA A 449 0.28 1.03 18.08
CA ALA A 449 0.24 -0.28 17.44
C ALA A 449 -0.90 -1.16 18.00
N LYS A 450 -1.08 -1.18 19.34
CA LYS A 450 -2.19 -1.92 19.96
C LYS A 450 -3.56 -1.34 19.61
N CYS A 451 -3.69 0.00 19.55
CA CYS A 451 -4.89 0.69 19.09
C CYS A 451 -5.24 0.30 17.65
N ALA A 452 -4.26 0.30 16.76
CA ALA A 452 -4.45 -0.05 15.36
C ALA A 452 -4.94 -1.50 15.18
N ILE A 453 -4.35 -2.45 15.91
CA ILE A 453 -4.76 -3.86 15.89
C ILE A 453 -6.20 -4.01 16.41
N LEU A 454 -6.55 -3.34 17.52
CA LEU A 454 -7.91 -3.39 18.06
C LEU A 454 -8.92 -2.74 17.11
N MET A 455 -8.60 -1.58 16.53
CA MET A 455 -9.46 -0.93 15.52
C MET A 455 -9.69 -1.83 14.31
N SER A 456 -8.64 -2.52 13.84
CA SER A 456 -8.77 -3.48 12.74
C SER A 456 -9.77 -4.59 13.06
N LEU A 457 -9.72 -5.15 14.27
CA LEU A 457 -10.69 -6.15 14.72
C LEU A 457 -12.12 -5.60 14.73
N VAL A 458 -12.32 -4.37 15.22
CA VAL A 458 -13.65 -3.74 15.24
C VAL A 458 -14.18 -3.52 13.81
N ILE A 459 -13.38 -2.93 12.92
CA ILE A 459 -13.76 -2.71 11.53
C ILE A 459 -14.09 -4.02 10.84
N SER A 460 -13.23 -5.02 10.99
CA SER A 460 -13.43 -6.33 10.38
C SER A 460 -14.65 -7.07 10.95
N ALA A 461 -14.92 -6.94 12.25
CA ALA A 461 -16.12 -7.51 12.87
C ALA A 461 -17.41 -6.88 12.32
N VAL A 462 -17.42 -5.58 12.04
CA VAL A 462 -18.57 -4.90 11.40
C VAL A 462 -18.82 -5.49 10.01
N TRP A 463 -17.80 -5.59 9.16
CA TRP A 463 -17.92 -6.16 7.82
C TRP A 463 -18.28 -7.64 7.84
N SER A 464 -17.67 -8.41 8.74
CA SER A 464 -17.96 -9.83 8.94
C SER A 464 -19.43 -10.04 9.35
N THR A 465 -19.91 -9.24 10.30
CA THR A 465 -21.33 -9.27 10.74
C THR A 465 -22.26 -8.93 9.57
N MET A 466 -21.93 -7.90 8.78
CA MET A 466 -22.70 -7.53 7.59
C MET A 466 -22.80 -8.70 6.60
N PHE A 467 -21.70 -9.38 6.28
CA PHE A 467 -21.70 -10.54 5.39
C PHE A 467 -22.55 -11.69 5.94
N MET A 468 -22.51 -11.94 7.25
CA MET A 468 -23.32 -12.96 7.89
C MET A 468 -24.81 -12.65 7.86
N VAL A 469 -25.19 -11.40 8.16
CA VAL A 469 -26.59 -10.96 8.20
C VAL A 469 -27.20 -10.98 6.79
N PHE A 470 -26.48 -10.44 5.81
CA PHE A 470 -26.98 -10.28 4.44
C PHE A 470 -26.59 -11.42 3.51
N ARG A 471 -26.06 -12.54 4.01
CA ARG A 471 -25.48 -13.63 3.20
C ARG A 471 -26.38 -14.14 2.07
N HIS A 472 -27.70 -14.17 2.27
CA HIS A 472 -28.67 -14.65 1.27
C HIS A 472 -29.11 -13.57 0.28
N SER A 473 -29.00 -12.30 0.65
CA SER A 473 -29.43 -11.17 -0.18
C SER A 473 -28.24 -10.51 -0.89
N TRP A 474 -27.02 -10.72 -0.42
CA TRP A 474 -25.82 -10.03 -0.90
C TRP A 474 -25.53 -10.24 -2.36
N ALA A 475 -25.66 -11.50 -2.83
CA ALA A 475 -25.39 -11.86 -4.21
C ALA A 475 -26.34 -11.18 -5.21
N HIS A 476 -27.59 -10.91 -4.80
CA HIS A 476 -28.57 -10.21 -5.65
C HIS A 476 -28.20 -8.76 -6.00
N LEU A 477 -27.22 -8.17 -5.31
CA LEU A 477 -26.64 -6.90 -5.72
C LEU A 477 -25.82 -7.01 -7.03
N PHE A 478 -25.39 -8.22 -7.39
CA PHE A 478 -24.46 -8.49 -8.49
C PHE A 478 -25.02 -9.43 -9.55
N ASN A 479 -25.80 -10.43 -9.15
CA ASN A 479 -26.28 -11.49 -10.05
C ASN A 479 -27.58 -12.09 -9.55
N ASP A 480 -28.51 -12.40 -10.48
CA ASP A 480 -29.79 -13.03 -10.19
C ASP A 480 -29.82 -14.52 -10.56
N ASP A 481 -28.70 -15.11 -11.04
CA ASP A 481 -28.62 -16.55 -11.32
C ASP A 481 -28.70 -17.33 -10.00
N PRO A 482 -29.71 -18.21 -9.83
CA PRO A 482 -29.91 -18.97 -8.60
C PRO A 482 -28.71 -19.83 -8.19
N LEU A 483 -27.93 -20.35 -9.15
CA LEU A 483 -26.76 -21.17 -8.88
C LEU A 483 -25.64 -20.30 -8.29
N VAL A 484 -25.40 -19.13 -8.87
CA VAL A 484 -24.39 -18.18 -8.37
C VAL A 484 -24.81 -17.66 -7.00
N VAL A 485 -26.07 -17.25 -6.82
CA VAL A 485 -26.61 -16.74 -5.55
C VAL A 485 -26.45 -17.78 -4.44
N THR A 486 -26.79 -19.02 -4.71
CA THR A 486 -26.68 -20.10 -3.71
C THR A 486 -25.22 -20.38 -3.35
N LEU A 487 -24.32 -20.40 -4.33
CA LEU A 487 -22.90 -20.66 -4.11
C LEU A 487 -22.24 -19.50 -3.35
N VAL A 488 -22.55 -18.24 -3.71
CA VAL A 488 -22.09 -17.06 -2.95
C VAL A 488 -22.57 -17.15 -1.49
N ALA A 489 -23.86 -17.42 -1.27
CA ALA A 489 -24.42 -17.53 0.08
C ALA A 489 -23.77 -18.65 0.92
N SER A 490 -23.30 -19.73 0.29
CA SER A 490 -22.61 -20.82 0.96
C SER A 490 -21.17 -20.46 1.37
N ILE A 491 -20.48 -19.62 0.57
CA ILE A 491 -19.08 -19.23 0.81
C ILE A 491 -18.98 -17.98 1.68
N LEU A 492 -19.98 -17.09 1.68
CA LEU A 492 -19.96 -15.83 2.45
C LEU A 492 -19.61 -15.99 3.94
N PRO A 493 -20.03 -17.04 4.68
CA PRO A 493 -19.56 -17.25 6.05
C PRO A 493 -18.04 -17.43 6.16
N LEU A 494 -17.44 -18.09 5.17
CA LEU A 494 -15.99 -18.23 5.09
C LEU A 494 -15.33 -16.89 4.75
N VAL A 495 -15.93 -16.09 3.85
CA VAL A 495 -15.46 -14.72 3.55
C VAL A 495 -15.57 -13.81 4.76
N ALA A 496 -16.62 -13.96 5.58
CA ALA A 496 -16.77 -13.23 6.84
C ALA A 496 -15.63 -13.54 7.83
N LEU A 497 -15.22 -14.81 7.92
CA LEU A 497 -14.04 -15.21 8.71
C LEU A 497 -12.74 -14.69 8.09
N PHE A 498 -12.58 -14.86 6.77
CA PHE A 498 -11.46 -14.35 5.99
C PHE A 498 -11.22 -12.86 6.26
N GLN A 499 -12.28 -12.03 6.23
CA GLN A 499 -12.22 -10.59 6.39
C GLN A 499 -11.60 -10.14 7.73
N VAL A 500 -11.79 -10.92 8.80
CA VAL A 500 -11.19 -10.63 10.11
C VAL A 500 -9.66 -10.73 10.05
N PHE A 501 -9.16 -11.80 9.44
CA PHE A 501 -7.72 -12.02 9.33
C PHE A 501 -7.07 -11.14 8.26
N ASP A 502 -7.81 -10.80 7.21
CA ASP A 502 -7.39 -9.89 6.16
C ASP A 502 -7.15 -8.48 6.73
N GLY A 503 -8.09 -7.96 7.52
CA GLY A 503 -7.92 -6.70 8.20
C GLY A 503 -6.74 -6.66 9.17
N LEU A 504 -6.54 -7.72 9.96
CA LEU A 504 -5.38 -7.84 10.84
C LEU A 504 -4.06 -7.90 10.06
N SER A 505 -4.02 -8.68 8.98
CA SER A 505 -2.86 -8.78 8.10
C SER A 505 -2.51 -7.44 7.47
N ALA A 506 -3.50 -6.69 6.97
CA ALA A 506 -3.29 -5.36 6.41
C ALA A 506 -2.67 -4.39 7.42
N VAL A 507 -3.20 -4.33 8.65
CA VAL A 507 -2.71 -3.41 9.69
C VAL A 507 -1.34 -3.81 10.20
N THR A 508 -1.09 -5.09 10.44
CA THR A 508 0.24 -5.57 10.88
C THR A 508 1.29 -5.33 9.80
N SER A 509 0.94 -5.50 8.52
CA SER A 509 1.79 -5.12 7.38
C SER A 509 2.14 -3.62 7.40
N GLY A 510 1.19 -2.74 7.76
CA GLY A 510 1.44 -1.31 7.94
C GLY A 510 2.41 -1.01 9.07
N ILE A 511 2.25 -1.68 10.22
CA ILE A 511 3.16 -1.55 11.37
C ILE A 511 4.57 -2.02 10.99
N LEU A 512 4.70 -3.16 10.30
CA LEU A 512 5.99 -3.66 9.82
C LEU A 512 6.67 -2.68 8.85
N ARG A 513 5.90 -2.01 7.98
CA ARG A 513 6.44 -0.94 7.11
C ARG A 513 6.93 0.26 7.91
N ALA A 514 6.20 0.69 8.95
CA ALA A 514 6.62 1.81 9.80
C ALA A 514 7.99 1.57 10.46
N VAL A 515 8.24 0.35 10.95
CA VAL A 515 9.51 -0.02 11.60
C VAL A 515 10.60 -0.49 10.62
N GLY A 516 10.33 -0.48 9.30
CA GLY A 516 11.31 -0.90 8.29
C GLY A 516 11.55 -2.41 8.19
N LYS A 517 10.63 -3.23 8.70
CA LYS A 517 10.69 -4.72 8.61
C LYS A 517 9.96 -5.26 7.37
N GLN A 518 10.09 -4.59 6.24
CA GLN A 518 9.41 -4.98 4.99
C GLN A 518 9.87 -6.35 4.48
N PHE A 519 11.14 -6.69 4.65
CA PHE A 519 11.65 -8.01 4.29
C PHE A 519 10.96 -9.13 5.08
N THR A 520 10.75 -8.93 6.38
CA THR A 520 9.97 -9.88 7.21
C THR A 520 8.54 -10.00 6.71
N GLY A 521 7.90 -8.87 6.35
CA GLY A 521 6.57 -8.88 5.74
C GLY A 521 6.52 -9.61 4.40
N ALA A 522 7.54 -9.44 3.56
CA ALA A 522 7.65 -10.14 2.28
C ALA A 522 7.78 -11.67 2.47
N LEU A 523 8.68 -12.11 3.36
CA LEU A 523 8.82 -13.53 3.68
C LEU A 523 7.54 -14.12 4.25
N LEU A 524 6.86 -13.37 5.11
CA LEU A 524 5.59 -13.79 5.70
C LEU A 524 4.53 -13.99 4.61
N ASN A 525 4.34 -13.02 3.70
CA ASN A 525 3.39 -13.13 2.60
C ASN A 525 3.76 -14.24 1.61
N LEU A 526 5.04 -14.34 1.20
CA LEU A 526 5.49 -15.38 0.29
C LEU A 526 5.25 -16.78 0.87
N SER A 527 5.62 -17.01 2.14
CA SER A 527 5.39 -18.31 2.79
C SER A 527 3.89 -18.61 2.94
N ALA A 528 3.10 -17.62 3.35
CA ALA A 528 1.66 -17.78 3.55
C ALA A 528 0.92 -18.14 2.26
N TYR A 529 1.12 -17.33 1.20
CA TYR A 529 0.36 -17.52 -0.04
C TYR A 529 0.91 -18.65 -0.90
N TYR A 530 2.24 -18.70 -1.16
CA TYR A 530 2.79 -19.60 -2.17
C TYR A 530 3.23 -20.96 -1.63
N VAL A 531 3.59 -21.04 -0.33
CA VAL A 531 3.99 -22.32 0.28
C VAL A 531 2.79 -23.00 0.95
N ILE A 532 1.92 -22.25 1.61
CA ILE A 532 0.83 -22.82 2.41
C ILE A 532 -0.51 -22.71 1.65
N GLY A 533 -0.99 -21.50 1.39
CA GLY A 533 -2.39 -21.27 1.04
C GLY A 533 -2.76 -21.69 -0.35
N ILE A 534 -2.02 -21.28 -1.39
CA ILE A 534 -2.32 -21.62 -2.78
C ILE A 534 -2.20 -23.15 -3.00
N PRO A 535 -1.10 -23.83 -2.60
CA PRO A 535 -1.01 -25.28 -2.75
C PRO A 535 -2.11 -26.02 -1.99
N PHE A 536 -2.40 -25.60 -0.75
CA PHE A 536 -3.45 -26.21 0.06
C PHE A 536 -4.85 -25.97 -0.54
N GLY A 537 -5.11 -24.74 -1.01
CA GLY A 537 -6.38 -24.40 -1.67
C GLY A 537 -6.60 -25.18 -2.97
N ILE A 538 -5.58 -25.28 -3.82
CA ILE A 538 -5.62 -26.07 -5.05
C ILE A 538 -5.84 -27.56 -4.71
N TRP A 539 -5.15 -28.09 -3.70
CA TRP A 539 -5.36 -29.47 -3.26
C TRP A 539 -6.80 -29.71 -2.79
N LEU A 540 -7.37 -28.82 -2.01
CA LEU A 540 -8.78 -28.93 -1.58
C LEU A 540 -9.75 -28.81 -2.75
N ALA A 541 -9.51 -27.87 -3.68
CA ALA A 541 -10.41 -27.60 -4.78
C ALA A 541 -10.48 -28.76 -5.79
N PHE A 542 -9.31 -29.28 -6.21
CA PHE A 542 -9.22 -30.23 -7.33
C PHE A 542 -9.05 -31.69 -6.93
N TRP A 543 -8.50 -32.01 -5.73
CA TRP A 543 -8.34 -33.41 -5.30
C TRP A 543 -9.32 -33.85 -4.21
N ARG A 544 -9.93 -32.88 -3.51
CA ARG A 544 -10.96 -33.15 -2.51
C ARG A 544 -12.35 -32.75 -2.97
N ASP A 545 -12.48 -32.31 -4.22
CA ASP A 545 -13.74 -31.92 -4.88
C ASP A 545 -14.53 -30.89 -4.06
N MET A 546 -13.79 -29.96 -3.41
CA MET A 546 -14.40 -28.84 -2.67
C MET A 546 -14.61 -27.61 -3.54
N ASP A 547 -14.24 -27.67 -4.81
CA ASP A 547 -14.40 -26.60 -5.79
C ASP A 547 -13.92 -25.23 -5.25
N LEU A 548 -14.72 -24.19 -5.46
CA LEU A 548 -14.41 -22.83 -5.03
C LEU A 548 -14.24 -22.67 -3.51
N HIS A 549 -14.95 -23.49 -2.70
CA HIS A 549 -14.76 -23.50 -1.24
C HIS A 549 -13.33 -23.85 -0.86
N GLY A 550 -12.71 -24.81 -1.56
CA GLY A 550 -11.33 -25.21 -1.32
C GLY A 550 -10.34 -24.06 -1.53
N LEU A 551 -10.52 -23.27 -2.60
CA LEU A 551 -9.67 -22.11 -2.88
C LEU A 551 -9.78 -21.03 -1.78
N TRP A 552 -11.00 -20.72 -1.33
CA TRP A 552 -11.24 -19.74 -0.27
C TRP A 552 -10.76 -20.23 1.11
N ILE A 553 -10.82 -21.52 1.39
CA ILE A 553 -10.21 -22.11 2.60
C ILE A 553 -8.68 -21.92 2.55
N GLY A 554 -8.05 -22.19 1.41
CA GLY A 554 -6.62 -21.98 1.22
C GLY A 554 -6.20 -20.52 1.47
N LEU A 555 -6.93 -19.55 0.90
CA LEU A 555 -6.71 -18.12 1.16
C LEU A 555 -6.91 -17.75 2.64
N THR A 556 -7.97 -18.30 3.26
CA THR A 556 -8.24 -18.03 4.67
C THR A 556 -7.10 -18.54 5.57
N VAL A 557 -6.58 -19.74 5.30
CA VAL A 557 -5.43 -20.32 6.02
C VAL A 557 -4.19 -19.45 5.86
N SER A 558 -3.92 -18.91 4.65
CA SER A 558 -2.82 -17.95 4.42
C SER A 558 -2.94 -16.74 5.32
N LEU A 559 -4.13 -16.14 5.38
CA LEU A 559 -4.36 -14.93 6.17
C LEU A 559 -4.35 -15.19 7.67
N VAL A 560 -4.87 -16.34 8.13
CA VAL A 560 -4.74 -16.76 9.54
C VAL A 560 -3.27 -16.83 9.93
N TYR A 561 -2.43 -17.44 9.09
CA TYR A 561 -0.99 -17.51 9.29
C TYR A 561 -0.34 -16.12 9.31
N CYS A 562 -0.63 -15.27 8.30
CA CYS A 562 -0.13 -13.90 8.23
C CYS A 562 -0.54 -13.07 9.45
N ALA A 563 -1.82 -13.11 9.81
CA ALA A 563 -2.36 -12.34 10.92
C ALA A 563 -1.78 -12.80 12.27
N ALA A 564 -1.73 -14.12 12.52
CA ALA A 564 -1.21 -14.66 13.76
C ALA A 564 0.26 -14.27 13.98
N ILE A 565 1.11 -14.51 12.97
CA ILE A 565 2.54 -14.19 13.08
C ILE A 565 2.74 -12.67 13.05
N GLY A 566 2.02 -11.94 12.19
CA GLY A 566 2.09 -10.48 12.11
C GLY A 566 1.73 -9.81 13.44
N VAL A 567 0.62 -10.20 14.07
CA VAL A 567 0.22 -9.70 15.39
C VAL A 567 1.26 -10.07 16.45
N TRP A 568 1.75 -11.32 16.46
CA TRP A 568 2.78 -11.74 17.38
C TRP A 568 4.05 -10.89 17.26
N ILE A 569 4.55 -10.64 16.05
CA ILE A 569 5.71 -9.78 15.83
C ILE A 569 5.44 -8.35 16.32
N CYS A 570 4.27 -7.79 15.99
CA CYS A 570 3.93 -6.41 16.36
C CYS A 570 3.81 -6.22 17.88
N LEU A 571 3.22 -7.20 18.60
CA LEU A 571 3.07 -7.14 20.06
C LEU A 571 4.39 -7.37 20.81
N ASN A 572 5.32 -8.15 20.22
CA ASN A 572 6.64 -8.42 20.79
C ASN A 572 7.75 -7.51 20.21
N THR A 573 7.38 -6.43 19.52
CA THR A 573 8.36 -5.47 19.02
C THR A 573 8.96 -4.68 20.18
N ASP A 574 10.29 -4.68 20.25
CA ASP A 574 11.07 -3.84 21.17
C ASP A 574 11.14 -2.41 20.58
N TRP A 575 10.27 -1.54 21.08
CA TRP A 575 10.12 -0.17 20.60
C TRP A 575 11.35 0.69 20.90
N GLU A 576 12.09 0.44 21.97
CA GLU A 576 13.31 1.17 22.31
C GLU A 576 14.38 0.90 21.25
N ARG A 577 14.54 -0.35 20.88
CA ARG A 577 15.46 -0.76 19.81
C ARG A 577 15.08 -0.18 18.44
N GLU A 578 13.79 -0.09 18.15
CA GLU A 578 13.34 0.48 16.87
C GLU A 578 13.55 2.01 16.82
N VAL A 579 13.33 2.73 17.91
CA VAL A 579 13.67 4.17 18.02
C VAL A 579 15.18 4.36 17.84
N GLU A 580 16.01 3.55 18.48
CA GLU A 580 17.47 3.65 18.34
C GLU A 580 17.93 3.45 16.89
N LYS A 581 17.34 2.49 16.15
CA LYS A 581 17.63 2.30 14.73
C LYS A 581 17.25 3.54 13.90
N VAL A 582 16.10 4.16 14.20
CA VAL A 582 15.66 5.38 13.52
C VAL A 582 16.63 6.52 13.82
N ARG A 583 17.04 6.69 15.09
CA ARG A 583 18.01 7.70 15.52
C ARG A 583 19.34 7.55 14.78
N ILE A 584 19.92 6.34 14.76
CA ILE A 584 21.18 6.06 14.07
C ILE A 584 21.08 6.41 12.57
N ARG A 585 19.95 6.07 11.93
CA ARG A 585 19.71 6.37 10.52
C ARG A 585 19.65 7.88 10.28
N LEU A 586 18.90 8.62 11.10
CA LEU A 586 18.77 10.07 10.98
C LEU A 586 20.11 10.80 11.24
N GLU A 587 20.91 10.31 12.21
CA GLU A 587 22.27 10.84 12.45
C GLU A 587 23.22 10.56 11.26
N ALA A 588 23.12 9.40 10.63
CA ALA A 588 23.89 9.08 9.42
C ALA A 588 23.54 10.02 8.27
N ASP A 589 22.25 10.30 8.06
CA ASP A 589 21.78 11.26 7.06
C ASP A 589 22.27 12.68 7.38
N ARG A 590 22.27 13.06 8.67
CA ARG A 590 22.80 14.36 9.12
C ARG A 590 24.29 14.51 8.84
N LYS A 591 25.10 13.50 9.14
CA LYS A 591 26.53 13.48 8.86
C LYS A 591 26.82 13.59 7.36
N ALA A 592 26.05 12.86 6.55
CA ALA A 592 26.15 12.93 5.09
C ALA A 592 25.72 14.31 4.54
N ALA A 593 24.82 15.00 5.23
CA ALA A 593 24.42 16.36 4.88
C ALA A 593 25.52 17.41 5.20
N GLY A 594 26.21 17.26 6.35
CA GLY A 594 27.29 18.18 6.76
C GLY A 594 28.63 18.00 6.04
N SER A 595 28.90 16.79 5.54
CA SER A 595 30.14 16.50 4.77
C SER A 595 30.13 17.00 3.32
N GLY A 596 29.02 17.52 2.82
CA GLY A 596 28.88 18.07 1.47
C GLY A 596 28.90 19.60 1.38
N GLU A 597 29.29 20.30 2.46
CA GLU A 597 29.47 21.77 2.50
C GLU A 597 30.93 22.21 2.39
N VAL A 598 31.86 21.32 1.97
CA VAL A 598 33.26 21.69 1.71
C VAL A 598 33.52 21.68 0.21
#